data_2bd863d856bbf5f5e29d48d2b740c0d3
#
_entry.id   2bd863d856bbf5f5e29d48d2b740c0d3
#
_cell.length_a   1.000
_cell.length_b   1.000
_cell.length_c   1.000
_cell.angle_alpha   90.00
_cell.angle_beta   90.00
_cell.angle_gamma   90.00
#
_symmetry.space_group_name_H-M   'P 1'
#
loop_
_entity.id
_entity.type
_entity.pdbx_description
1 polymer ?
#
loop_
_entity_poly.entity_id
_entity_poly.type
_entity_poly.pdbx_seq_one_letter_code
_entity_poly.pdbx_strand_id
1 'polypeptide(L)'
;FSRILVFMAKYIFVTGGVTSSLGKGIIAASLAKLLQARGLRVTIQKFDPYINVDPGTLNPYEHGECYVTEDGAETDLDLGHYERFLNTPTSQANNVTTGRIYQTVINKEREGAYLGKTVQVIPHITDEIKRRILLLGKDGKYDIVITELGGTVGDIESLPYIEAVRQLQWELGEEDCLVVHLTLIPYLRAAKELKTKPTQHSVRLLSEYG
;
A
#
# COMPACT_ATOMS: atom_id res chain seq x y z
N PHE A 1 27.60 12.84 22.80
CA PHE A 1 26.26 12.34 22.55
C PHE A 1 26.30 11.50 21.27
N SER A 2 26.36 10.17 21.43
CA SER A 2 26.26 9.22 20.33
C SER A 2 24.84 9.29 19.79
N ARG A 3 24.64 9.84 18.58
CA ARG A 3 23.42 9.63 17.81
C ARG A 3 23.34 8.15 17.53
N ILE A 4 22.47 7.43 18.24
CA ILE A 4 22.02 6.12 17.77
C ILE A 4 21.34 6.43 16.42
N LEU A 5 22.00 6.10 15.32
CA LEU A 5 21.38 6.05 14.00
C LEU A 5 20.30 4.95 14.10
N VAL A 6 19.08 5.33 14.41
CA VAL A 6 17.95 4.45 14.18
C VAL A 6 17.85 4.34 12.65
N PHE A 7 18.29 3.22 12.11
CA PHE A 7 18.13 2.91 10.70
C PHE A 7 16.63 2.76 10.47
N MET A 8 16.00 3.81 9.97
CA MET A 8 14.60 3.74 9.50
C MET A 8 14.63 3.14 8.10
N ALA A 9 13.70 2.22 7.84
CA ALA A 9 13.52 1.67 6.50
C ALA A 9 13.15 2.78 5.51
N LYS A 10 13.50 2.60 4.24
CA LYS A 10 13.00 3.42 3.13
C LYS A 10 11.68 2.83 2.61
N TYR A 11 10.82 3.69 2.09
CA TYR A 11 9.48 3.31 1.68
C TYR A 11 9.27 3.53 0.18
N ILE A 12 8.74 2.50 -0.49
CA ILE A 12 8.37 2.57 -1.90
C ILE A 12 6.87 2.31 -1.99
N PHE A 13 6.13 3.25 -2.54
CA PHE A 13 4.68 3.17 -2.74
C PHE A 13 4.39 2.81 -4.19
N VAL A 14 3.66 1.71 -4.40
CA VAL A 14 3.24 1.28 -5.74
C VAL A 14 1.76 1.59 -5.89
N THR A 15 1.44 2.52 -6.80
CA THR A 15 0.08 2.95 -7.13
C THR A 15 -0.26 2.58 -8.57
N GLY A 16 -1.53 2.60 -8.93
CA GLY A 16 -1.96 2.38 -10.29
C GLY A 16 -3.07 3.34 -10.70
N GLY A 17 -3.09 3.67 -11.98
CA GLY A 17 -4.13 4.49 -12.58
C GLY A 17 -4.66 3.88 -13.87
N VAL A 18 -5.63 4.54 -14.50
CA VAL A 18 -6.32 4.15 -15.73
C VAL A 18 -7.32 2.99 -15.53
N THR A 19 -6.87 1.85 -15.03
CA THR A 19 -7.73 0.66 -14.81
C THR A 19 -7.12 -0.26 -13.75
N SER A 20 -7.93 -1.12 -13.17
CA SER A 20 -7.48 -2.23 -12.33
C SER A 20 -6.68 -3.27 -13.11
N SER A 21 -6.05 -4.20 -12.41
CA SER A 21 -5.33 -5.35 -12.99
C SER A 21 -4.17 -4.98 -13.93
N LEU A 22 -3.53 -3.83 -13.74
CA LEU A 22 -2.32 -3.44 -14.48
C LEU A 22 -1.07 -4.21 -14.07
N GLY A 23 -1.14 -5.00 -12.99
CA GLY A 23 0.00 -5.78 -12.50
C GLY A 23 0.83 -5.06 -11.44
N LYS A 24 0.21 -4.24 -10.58
CA LYS A 24 0.90 -3.61 -9.43
C LYS A 24 1.65 -4.65 -8.58
N GLY A 25 0.99 -5.76 -8.24
CA GLY A 25 1.58 -6.84 -7.44
C GLY A 25 2.82 -7.45 -8.08
N ILE A 26 2.78 -7.72 -9.38
CA ILE A 26 3.94 -8.25 -10.13
C ILE A 26 5.09 -7.24 -10.14
N ILE A 27 4.81 -5.97 -10.33
CA ILE A 27 5.85 -4.92 -10.30
C ILE A 27 6.43 -4.78 -8.89
N ALA A 28 5.59 -4.74 -7.84
CA ALA A 28 6.03 -4.68 -6.46
C ALA A 28 6.93 -5.88 -6.10
N ALA A 29 6.48 -7.10 -6.41
CA ALA A 29 7.23 -8.32 -6.15
C ALA A 29 8.54 -8.40 -6.93
N SER A 30 8.54 -8.01 -8.21
CA SER A 30 9.74 -7.99 -9.06
C SER A 30 10.76 -6.98 -8.57
N LEU A 31 10.31 -5.77 -8.22
CA LEU A 31 11.17 -4.72 -7.66
C LEU A 31 11.78 -5.18 -6.34
N ALA A 32 10.97 -5.75 -5.45
CA ALA A 32 11.44 -6.31 -4.19
C ALA A 32 12.51 -7.39 -4.40
N LYS A 33 12.29 -8.29 -5.36
CA LYS A 33 13.26 -9.34 -5.68
C LYS A 33 14.57 -8.79 -6.21
N LEU A 34 14.52 -7.79 -7.07
CA LEU A 34 15.72 -7.10 -7.58
C LEU A 34 16.50 -6.40 -6.46
N LEU A 35 15.81 -5.79 -5.50
CA LEU A 35 16.44 -5.16 -4.35
C LEU A 35 17.06 -6.20 -3.40
N GLN A 36 16.38 -7.34 -3.18
CA GLN A 36 16.97 -8.47 -2.44
C GLN A 36 18.25 -9.01 -3.12
N ALA A 37 18.24 -9.12 -4.45
CA ALA A 37 19.40 -9.56 -5.20
C ALA A 37 20.62 -8.61 -5.05
N ARG A 38 20.38 -7.38 -4.61
CA ARG A 38 21.41 -6.39 -4.26
C ARG A 38 21.81 -6.42 -2.78
N GLY A 39 21.32 -7.39 -2.02
CA GLY A 39 21.66 -7.58 -0.61
C GLY A 39 20.82 -6.78 0.37
N LEU A 40 19.73 -6.14 -0.06
CA LEU A 40 18.82 -5.41 0.82
C LEU A 40 17.76 -6.33 1.42
N ARG A 41 17.39 -6.08 2.67
CA ARG A 41 16.29 -6.76 3.36
C ARG A 41 14.99 -6.04 2.99
N VAL A 42 14.10 -6.71 2.26
CA VAL A 42 12.90 -6.11 1.69
C VAL A 42 11.67 -6.88 2.13
N THR A 43 10.60 -6.17 2.43
CA THR A 43 9.26 -6.74 2.60
C THR A 43 8.24 -5.98 1.76
N ILE A 44 7.10 -6.62 1.49
CA ILE A 44 5.98 -6.02 0.78
C ILE A 44 4.78 -6.03 1.69
N GLN A 45 4.01 -4.95 1.70
CA GLN A 45 2.69 -4.89 2.33
C GLN A 45 1.64 -4.43 1.31
N LYS A 46 0.41 -4.87 1.49
CA LYS A 46 -0.71 -4.54 0.64
C LYS A 46 -1.79 -3.82 1.45
N PHE A 47 -2.31 -2.73 0.89
CA PHE A 47 -3.43 -1.98 1.41
C PHE A 47 -4.62 -2.11 0.46
N ASP A 48 -5.67 -2.76 0.93
CA ASP A 48 -6.88 -3.02 0.16
C ASP A 48 -7.97 -2.01 0.49
N PRO A 49 -8.57 -1.34 -0.52
CA PRO A 49 -9.51 -0.25 -0.28
C PRO A 49 -10.93 -0.70 0.08
N TYR A 50 -11.22 -2.00 0.14
CA TYR A 50 -12.54 -2.48 0.52
C TYR A 50 -12.81 -2.38 2.02
N ILE A 51 -14.11 -2.32 2.38
CA ILE A 51 -14.59 -2.13 3.77
C ILE A 51 -14.61 -3.44 4.58
N ASN A 52 -14.40 -4.59 3.97
CA ASN A 52 -14.28 -5.84 4.71
C ASN A 52 -13.08 -5.75 5.68
N VAL A 53 -13.26 -6.26 6.90
CA VAL A 53 -12.20 -6.23 7.93
C VAL A 53 -11.02 -7.12 7.54
N ASP A 54 -11.32 -8.25 6.91
CA ASP A 54 -10.39 -9.19 6.32
C ASP A 54 -11.04 -9.85 5.08
N PRO A 55 -10.28 -10.57 4.25
CA PRO A 55 -10.79 -11.21 3.06
C PRO A 55 -11.46 -12.57 3.30
N GLY A 56 -11.52 -13.08 4.53
CA GLY A 56 -12.02 -14.43 4.82
C GLY A 56 -13.48 -14.65 4.45
N THR A 57 -14.29 -13.59 4.37
CA THR A 57 -15.71 -13.64 3.98
C THR A 57 -15.95 -13.20 2.53
N LEU A 58 -14.91 -12.84 1.78
CA LEU A 58 -15.05 -12.43 0.39
C LEU A 58 -15.35 -13.61 -0.53
N ASN A 59 -16.09 -13.34 -1.61
CA ASN A 59 -16.38 -14.32 -2.62
C ASN A 59 -15.10 -14.73 -3.38
N PRO A 60 -14.63 -15.98 -3.30
CA PRO A 60 -13.39 -16.40 -3.95
C PRO A 60 -13.43 -16.32 -5.48
N TYR A 61 -14.61 -16.35 -6.09
CA TYR A 61 -14.74 -16.17 -7.55
C TYR A 61 -14.49 -14.74 -8.02
N GLU A 62 -14.66 -13.75 -7.11
CA GLU A 62 -14.46 -12.33 -7.42
C GLU A 62 -13.07 -11.83 -6.97
N HIS A 63 -12.58 -12.31 -5.84
CA HIS A 63 -11.39 -11.81 -5.17
C HIS A 63 -10.23 -12.79 -5.08
N GLY A 64 -10.42 -14.03 -5.56
CA GLY A 64 -9.47 -15.11 -5.34
C GLY A 64 -9.63 -15.76 -3.97
N GLU A 65 -8.84 -16.79 -3.72
CA GLU A 65 -8.84 -17.51 -2.44
C GLU A 65 -8.14 -16.67 -1.35
N CYS A 66 -8.59 -16.83 -0.11
CA CYS A 66 -7.95 -16.26 1.04
C CYS A 66 -6.60 -16.95 1.30
N TYR A 67 -5.55 -16.18 1.53
CA TYR A 67 -4.24 -16.67 1.92
C TYR A 67 -4.06 -16.54 3.44
N VAL A 68 -3.66 -17.62 4.11
CA VAL A 68 -3.42 -17.61 5.55
C VAL A 68 -1.92 -17.56 5.82
N THR A 69 -1.48 -16.54 6.55
CA THR A 69 -0.07 -16.36 6.94
C THR A 69 0.31 -17.29 8.09
N GLU A 70 1.62 -17.44 8.38
CA GLU A 70 2.10 -18.29 9.47
C GLU A 70 1.57 -17.89 10.85
N ASP A 71 1.28 -16.59 11.05
CA ASP A 71 0.67 -16.06 12.29
C ASP A 71 -0.87 -16.19 12.31
N GLY A 72 -1.46 -16.91 11.34
CA GLY A 72 -2.88 -17.26 11.31
C GLY A 72 -3.78 -16.15 10.77
N ALA A 73 -3.24 -15.09 10.18
CA ALA A 73 -4.05 -14.04 9.61
C ALA A 73 -4.62 -14.43 8.24
N GLU A 74 -5.92 -14.20 8.05
CA GLU A 74 -6.56 -14.27 6.75
C GLU A 74 -6.22 -13.00 5.96
N THR A 75 -5.64 -13.19 4.77
CA THR A 75 -5.11 -12.10 3.95
C THR A 75 -5.46 -12.29 2.49
N ASP A 76 -5.25 -11.25 1.70
CA ASP A 76 -5.38 -11.31 0.25
C ASP A 76 -4.39 -12.30 -0.37
N LEU A 77 -4.81 -12.97 -1.45
CA LEU A 77 -4.01 -13.98 -2.16
C LEU A 77 -2.65 -13.43 -2.64
N ASP A 78 -2.55 -12.15 -2.89
CA ASP A 78 -1.30 -11.51 -3.35
C ASP A 78 -0.15 -11.68 -2.35
N LEU A 79 -0.45 -11.82 -1.05
CA LEU A 79 0.60 -12.09 -0.06
C LEU A 79 1.32 -13.42 -0.32
N GLY A 80 0.59 -14.45 -0.73
CA GLY A 80 1.19 -15.72 -1.14
C GLY A 80 2.10 -15.58 -2.35
N HIS A 81 1.76 -14.69 -3.28
CA HIS A 81 2.63 -14.36 -4.41
C HIS A 81 3.89 -13.62 -3.95
N TYR A 82 3.78 -12.66 -3.02
CA TYR A 82 4.94 -11.95 -2.48
C TYR A 82 5.89 -12.89 -1.76
N GLU A 83 5.37 -13.79 -0.92
CA GLU A 83 6.20 -14.80 -0.25
C GLU A 83 6.94 -15.69 -1.25
N ARG A 84 6.27 -16.10 -2.32
CA ARG A 84 6.87 -16.90 -3.38
C ARG A 84 8.01 -16.20 -4.10
N PHE A 85 7.86 -14.89 -4.38
CA PHE A 85 8.91 -14.09 -5.02
C PHE A 85 10.09 -13.83 -4.09
N LEU A 86 9.82 -13.51 -2.83
CA LEU A 86 10.83 -13.08 -1.88
C LEU A 86 11.45 -14.23 -1.08
N ASN A 87 10.78 -15.37 -1.03
CA ASN A 87 11.11 -16.47 -0.13
C ASN A 87 11.25 -15.97 1.34
N THR A 88 10.33 -15.09 1.73
CA THR A 88 10.29 -14.45 3.05
C THR A 88 8.84 -14.49 3.53
N PRO A 89 8.57 -15.00 4.75
CA PRO A 89 7.22 -15.06 5.27
C PRO A 89 6.65 -13.66 5.50
N THR A 90 5.34 -13.54 5.29
CA THR A 90 4.55 -12.37 5.66
C THR A 90 3.75 -12.62 6.93
N SER A 91 3.16 -11.59 7.47
CA SER A 91 2.36 -11.61 8.69
C SER A 91 1.12 -10.75 8.52
N GLN A 92 0.28 -10.73 9.55
CA GLN A 92 -0.89 -9.84 9.61
C GLN A 92 -0.55 -8.36 9.33
N ALA A 93 0.66 -7.93 9.66
CA ALA A 93 1.11 -6.55 9.41
C ALA A 93 1.31 -6.23 7.92
N ASN A 94 1.43 -7.24 7.08
CA ASN A 94 1.66 -7.07 5.64
C ASN A 94 0.38 -6.89 4.82
N ASN A 95 -0.82 -7.13 5.41
CA ASN A 95 -2.10 -6.88 4.73
C ASN A 95 -3.01 -6.02 5.60
N VAL A 96 -3.48 -4.92 5.07
CA VAL A 96 -4.34 -3.96 5.75
C VAL A 96 -5.52 -3.59 4.86
N THR A 97 -6.74 -3.75 5.38
CA THR A 97 -7.95 -3.34 4.70
C THR A 97 -8.47 -2.01 5.23
N THR A 98 -9.22 -1.28 4.43
CA THR A 98 -9.94 -0.08 4.87
C THR A 98 -10.84 -0.39 6.06
N GLY A 99 -11.55 -1.53 6.04
CA GLY A 99 -12.42 -1.96 7.14
C GLY A 99 -11.67 -2.08 8.46
N ARG A 100 -10.48 -2.69 8.45
CA ARG A 100 -9.64 -2.81 9.66
C ARG A 100 -9.14 -1.47 10.17
N ILE A 101 -8.82 -0.53 9.28
CA ILE A 101 -8.42 0.83 9.66
C ILE A 101 -9.56 1.56 10.34
N TYR A 102 -10.74 1.59 9.69
CA TYR A 102 -11.91 2.26 10.24
C TYR A 102 -12.36 1.64 11.56
N GLN A 103 -12.40 0.31 11.64
CA GLN A 103 -12.74 -0.40 12.89
C GLN A 103 -11.80 -0.01 14.03
N THR A 104 -10.49 0.09 13.76
CA THR A 104 -9.51 0.50 14.76
C THR A 104 -9.79 1.92 15.27
N VAL A 105 -10.08 2.86 14.36
CA VAL A 105 -10.37 4.26 14.72
C VAL A 105 -11.69 4.37 15.47
N ILE A 106 -12.75 3.66 15.03
CA ILE A 106 -14.05 3.63 15.69
C ILE A 106 -13.93 3.03 17.10
N ASN A 107 -13.19 1.94 17.27
CA ASN A 107 -12.98 1.35 18.58
C ASN A 107 -12.27 2.33 19.53
N LYS A 108 -11.21 3.00 19.07
CA LYS A 108 -10.52 4.05 19.85
C LYS A 108 -11.44 5.20 20.23
N GLU A 109 -12.37 5.59 19.34
CA GLU A 109 -13.38 6.60 19.63
C GLU A 109 -14.30 6.12 20.77
N ARG A 110 -14.82 4.89 20.67
CA ARG A 110 -15.69 4.29 21.67
C ARG A 110 -15.02 4.10 23.04
N GLU A 111 -13.72 3.87 23.06
CA GLU A 111 -12.89 3.78 24.26
C GLU A 111 -12.50 5.16 24.85
N GLY A 112 -12.87 6.25 24.19
CA GLY A 112 -12.59 7.62 24.63
C GLY A 112 -11.17 8.11 24.35
N ALA A 113 -10.41 7.43 23.49
CA ALA A 113 -9.02 7.77 23.19
C ALA A 113 -8.83 9.19 22.60
N TYR A 114 -9.88 9.73 22.00
CA TYR A 114 -9.85 11.07 21.40
C TYR A 114 -10.39 12.18 22.30
N LEU A 115 -10.74 11.87 23.56
CA LEU A 115 -11.14 12.86 24.59
C LEU A 115 -12.28 13.78 24.13
N GLY A 116 -13.28 13.24 23.43
CA GLY A 116 -14.46 13.99 22.95
C GLY A 116 -14.21 14.87 21.72
N LYS A 117 -13.03 14.80 21.09
CA LYS A 117 -12.78 15.49 19.82
C LYS A 117 -13.58 14.87 18.68
N THR A 118 -13.95 15.68 17.70
CA THR A 118 -14.53 15.19 16.45
C THR A 118 -13.52 14.32 15.71
N VAL A 119 -13.90 13.07 15.42
CA VAL A 119 -13.07 12.13 14.67
C VAL A 119 -13.41 12.22 13.18
N GLN A 120 -12.41 12.43 12.33
CA GLN A 120 -12.55 12.69 10.90
C GLN A 120 -11.58 11.82 10.10
N VAL A 121 -11.78 11.75 8.78
CA VAL A 121 -10.86 11.02 7.89
C VAL A 121 -9.44 11.61 8.00
N ILE A 122 -9.32 12.91 7.93
CA ILE A 122 -8.08 13.64 8.22
C ILE A 122 -8.26 14.34 9.59
N PRO A 123 -7.42 14.09 10.59
CA PRO A 123 -6.19 13.27 10.54
C PRO A 123 -6.36 11.80 10.99
N HIS A 124 -7.48 11.38 11.56
CA HIS A 124 -7.54 10.15 12.36
C HIS A 124 -7.41 8.87 11.53
N ILE A 125 -8.05 8.80 10.36
CA ILE A 125 -7.92 7.66 9.44
C ILE A 125 -6.55 7.69 8.76
N THR A 126 -6.11 8.87 8.29
CA THR A 126 -4.79 9.01 7.65
C THR A 126 -3.65 8.69 8.61
N ASP A 127 -3.75 9.08 9.88
CA ASP A 127 -2.75 8.74 10.90
C ASP A 127 -2.69 7.23 11.19
N GLU A 128 -3.84 6.54 11.22
CA GLU A 128 -3.87 5.09 11.37
C GLU A 128 -3.28 4.39 10.14
N ILE A 129 -3.55 4.88 8.92
CA ILE A 129 -2.91 4.38 7.69
C ILE A 129 -1.39 4.54 7.77
N LYS A 130 -0.90 5.75 8.08
CA LYS A 130 0.53 6.03 8.24
C LYS A 130 1.17 5.14 9.30
N ARG A 131 0.52 4.97 10.45
CA ARG A 131 0.99 4.08 11.51
C ARG A 131 1.17 2.64 11.02
N ARG A 132 0.22 2.13 10.22
CA ARG A 132 0.29 0.78 9.64
C ARG A 132 1.40 0.67 8.61
N ILE A 133 1.56 1.66 7.74
CA ILE A 133 2.65 1.71 6.75
C ILE A 133 4.01 1.63 7.44
N LEU A 134 4.20 2.41 8.49
CA LEU A 134 5.48 2.51 9.19
C LEU A 134 5.79 1.31 10.08
N LEU A 135 4.80 0.46 10.39
CA LEU A 135 4.94 -0.62 11.38
C LEU A 135 6.08 -1.58 11.03
N LEU A 136 6.19 -2.00 9.78
CA LEU A 136 7.19 -2.97 9.32
C LEU A 136 8.61 -2.40 9.23
N GLY A 137 8.75 -1.07 9.21
CA GLY A 137 10.06 -0.42 9.12
C GLY A 137 10.67 0.01 10.46
N LYS A 138 9.94 -0.16 11.59
CA LYS A 138 10.35 0.40 12.89
C LYS A 138 11.40 -0.40 13.64
N ASP A 139 11.46 -1.69 13.46
CA ASP A 139 12.30 -2.61 14.23
C ASP A 139 13.68 -2.85 13.61
N GLY A 140 13.99 -2.20 12.50
CA GLY A 140 15.25 -2.37 11.77
C GLY A 140 15.39 -3.74 11.08
N LYS A 141 14.33 -4.52 11.00
CA LYS A 141 14.30 -5.82 10.33
C LYS A 141 14.47 -5.70 8.81
N TYR A 142 13.92 -4.63 8.23
CA TYR A 142 13.93 -4.37 6.80
C TYR A 142 14.61 -3.05 6.48
N ASP A 143 15.34 -3.02 5.37
CA ASP A 143 15.96 -1.82 4.81
C ASP A 143 14.96 -1.06 3.93
N ILE A 144 14.06 -1.80 3.27
CA ILE A 144 13.04 -1.25 2.37
C ILE A 144 11.69 -1.93 2.65
N VAL A 145 10.64 -1.11 2.74
CA VAL A 145 9.24 -1.55 2.79
C VAL A 145 8.55 -1.08 1.51
N ILE A 146 8.07 -2.02 0.71
CA ILE A 146 7.26 -1.71 -0.47
C ILE A 146 5.80 -1.81 -0.10
N THR A 147 5.03 -0.75 -0.32
CA THR A 147 3.60 -0.70 -0.06
C THR A 147 2.83 -0.67 -1.38
N GLU A 148 2.13 -1.74 -1.70
CA GLU A 148 1.18 -1.75 -2.79
C GLU A 148 -0.15 -1.17 -2.34
N LEU A 149 -0.59 -0.10 -3.00
CA LEU A 149 -1.91 0.49 -2.78
C LEU A 149 -2.93 -0.11 -3.74
N GLY A 150 -3.92 -0.79 -3.19
CA GLY A 150 -5.06 -1.32 -3.94
C GLY A 150 -5.91 -0.21 -4.54
N GLY A 151 -6.75 -0.59 -5.51
CA GLY A 151 -7.61 0.37 -6.23
C GLY A 151 -6.88 1.17 -7.30
N THR A 152 -7.57 2.16 -7.82
CA THR A 152 -7.10 3.05 -8.89
C THR A 152 -7.03 4.48 -8.37
N VAL A 153 -5.97 5.19 -8.70
CA VAL A 153 -5.85 6.61 -8.36
C VAL A 153 -6.99 7.39 -9.01
N GLY A 154 -7.76 8.11 -8.20
CA GLY A 154 -8.98 8.81 -8.59
C GLY A 154 -10.26 8.19 -8.07
N ASP A 155 -10.24 6.92 -7.70
CA ASP A 155 -11.38 6.28 -7.06
C ASP A 155 -11.52 6.77 -5.60
N ILE A 156 -12.75 6.96 -5.15
CA ILE A 156 -13.05 7.55 -3.85
C ILE A 156 -12.47 6.75 -2.69
N GLU A 157 -12.45 5.43 -2.80
CA GLU A 157 -11.92 4.51 -1.82
C GLU A 157 -10.38 4.59 -1.69
N SER A 158 -9.68 5.07 -2.72
CA SER A 158 -8.22 5.21 -2.72
C SER A 158 -7.74 6.52 -2.07
N LEU A 159 -8.61 7.53 -1.98
CA LEU A 159 -8.23 8.89 -1.55
C LEU A 159 -7.56 8.94 -0.17
N PRO A 160 -8.06 8.27 0.89
CA PRO A 160 -7.40 8.31 2.19
C PRO A 160 -5.98 7.74 2.18
N TYR A 161 -5.72 6.75 1.33
CA TYR A 161 -4.39 6.16 1.16
C TYR A 161 -3.43 7.12 0.44
N ILE A 162 -3.88 7.73 -0.65
CA ILE A 162 -3.10 8.71 -1.40
C ILE A 162 -2.74 9.91 -0.50
N GLU A 163 -3.72 10.41 0.26
CA GLU A 163 -3.48 11.50 1.23
C GLU A 163 -2.48 11.08 2.31
N ALA A 164 -2.60 9.87 2.86
CA ALA A 164 -1.65 9.38 3.86
C ALA A 164 -0.22 9.26 3.30
N VAL A 165 -0.07 8.78 2.05
CA VAL A 165 1.24 8.70 1.37
C VAL A 165 1.81 10.10 1.14
N ARG A 166 0.99 11.05 0.68
CA ARG A 166 1.40 12.44 0.51
C ARG A 166 1.95 13.04 1.82
N GLN A 167 1.23 12.82 2.94
CA GLN A 167 1.69 13.25 4.26
C GLN A 167 3.02 12.58 4.65
N LEU A 168 3.15 11.27 4.42
CA LEU A 168 4.39 10.55 4.72
C LEU A 168 5.59 11.05 3.92
N GLN A 169 5.42 11.40 2.66
CA GLN A 169 6.50 11.99 1.86
C GLN A 169 7.02 13.28 2.48
N TRP A 170 6.14 14.12 3.02
CA TRP A 170 6.54 15.32 3.75
C TRP A 170 7.21 15.02 5.10
N GLU A 171 6.69 14.03 5.84
CA GLU A 171 7.17 13.68 7.17
C GLU A 171 8.54 12.97 7.14
N LEU A 172 8.77 12.09 6.17
CA LEU A 172 9.98 11.30 6.04
C LEU A 172 11.05 11.97 5.17
N GLY A 173 10.64 12.78 4.20
CA GLY A 173 11.51 13.42 3.23
C GLY A 173 11.70 12.61 1.94
N GLU A 174 12.13 13.29 0.89
CA GLU A 174 12.28 12.74 -0.46
C GLU A 174 13.33 11.61 -0.55
N GLU A 175 14.31 11.60 0.34
CA GLU A 175 15.38 10.59 0.35
C GLU A 175 14.88 9.22 0.85
N ASP A 176 13.78 9.20 1.62
CA ASP A 176 13.27 7.99 2.27
C ASP A 176 11.96 7.49 1.67
N CYS A 177 11.38 8.21 0.72
CA CYS A 177 10.13 7.88 0.04
C CYS A 177 10.24 7.92 -1.47
N LEU A 178 9.66 6.91 -2.14
CA LEU A 178 9.53 6.84 -3.60
C LEU A 178 8.14 6.40 -3.98
N VAL A 179 7.52 7.06 -4.95
CA VAL A 179 6.24 6.62 -5.54
C VAL A 179 6.49 6.06 -6.94
N VAL A 180 6.02 4.85 -7.17
CA VAL A 180 6.00 4.18 -8.48
C VAL A 180 4.56 4.11 -8.95
N HIS A 181 4.21 4.86 -9.99
CA HIS A 181 2.87 4.94 -10.52
C HIS A 181 2.74 4.18 -11.83
N LEU A 182 1.94 3.10 -11.83
CA LEU A 182 1.67 2.30 -13.02
C LEU A 182 0.54 2.91 -13.83
N THR A 183 0.76 2.97 -15.15
CA THR A 183 -0.24 3.44 -16.12
C THR A 183 -0.30 2.53 -17.33
N LEU A 184 -1.28 2.76 -18.20
CA LEU A 184 -1.49 2.00 -19.43
C LEU A 184 -1.29 2.88 -20.66
N ILE A 185 -0.44 2.43 -21.59
CA ILE A 185 -0.31 3.00 -22.93
C ILE A 185 -0.88 1.98 -23.94
N PRO A 186 -2.18 2.05 -24.28
CA PRO A 186 -2.78 1.08 -25.17
C PRO A 186 -2.33 1.30 -26.62
N TYR A 187 -2.12 0.18 -27.33
CA TYR A 187 -1.94 0.17 -28.78
C TYR A 187 -3.29 -0.03 -29.45
N LEU A 188 -3.74 0.93 -30.25
CA LEU A 188 -4.99 0.85 -31.00
C LEU A 188 -4.72 0.26 -32.39
N ARG A 189 -5.14 -0.98 -32.60
CA ARG A 189 -4.90 -1.71 -33.87
C ARG A 189 -5.49 -0.99 -35.07
N ALA A 190 -6.68 -0.41 -34.96
CA ALA A 190 -7.35 0.31 -36.05
C ALA A 190 -6.58 1.57 -36.49
N ALA A 191 -6.03 2.31 -35.54
CA ALA A 191 -5.26 3.53 -35.79
C ALA A 191 -3.74 3.25 -35.97
N LYS A 192 -3.28 2.02 -35.70
CA LYS A 192 -1.87 1.59 -35.74
C LYS A 192 -0.94 2.49 -34.92
N GLU A 193 -1.40 2.95 -33.77
CA GLU A 193 -0.62 3.86 -32.91
C GLU A 193 -0.81 3.59 -31.43
N LEU A 194 0.16 4.01 -30.61
CA LEU A 194 0.09 4.05 -29.16
C LEU A 194 -0.67 5.32 -28.71
N LYS A 195 -1.56 5.17 -27.73
CA LYS A 195 -2.28 6.29 -27.11
C LYS A 195 -1.73 6.60 -25.72
N THR A 196 -1.17 7.79 -25.56
CA THR A 196 -0.59 8.25 -24.29
C THR A 196 -1.57 9.01 -23.41
N LYS A 197 -2.75 9.37 -23.93
CA LYS A 197 -3.77 10.15 -23.21
C LYS A 197 -4.18 9.55 -21.88
N PRO A 198 -4.43 8.22 -21.75
CA PRO A 198 -4.76 7.59 -20.47
C PRO A 198 -3.66 7.79 -19.41
N THR A 199 -2.41 7.62 -19.79
CA THR A 199 -1.24 7.88 -18.93
C THR A 199 -1.18 9.34 -18.50
N GLN A 200 -1.32 10.28 -19.44
CA GLN A 200 -1.30 11.71 -19.14
C GLN A 200 -2.37 12.10 -18.11
N HIS A 201 -3.59 11.58 -18.28
CA HIS A 201 -4.70 11.83 -17.35
C HIS A 201 -4.42 11.23 -15.97
N SER A 202 -3.91 10.00 -15.91
CA SER A 202 -3.60 9.33 -14.65
C SER A 202 -2.49 10.03 -13.87
N VAL A 203 -1.41 10.42 -14.55
CA VAL A 203 -0.29 11.17 -13.94
C VAL A 203 -0.78 12.54 -13.45
N ARG A 204 -1.56 13.24 -14.27
CA ARG A 204 -2.14 14.53 -13.87
C ARG A 204 -2.99 14.39 -12.62
N LEU A 205 -3.86 13.39 -12.57
CA LEU A 205 -4.74 13.14 -11.43
C LEU A 205 -3.94 12.84 -10.15
N LEU A 206 -2.89 12.02 -10.24
CA LEU A 206 -1.99 11.80 -9.10
C LEU A 206 -1.32 13.09 -8.64
N SER A 207 -0.83 13.91 -9.58
CA SER A 207 -0.18 15.19 -9.28
C SER A 207 -1.13 16.24 -8.67
N GLU A 208 -2.44 16.15 -8.92
CA GLU A 208 -3.46 17.03 -8.31
C GLU A 208 -3.63 16.75 -6.80
N TYR A 209 -3.22 15.58 -6.33
CA TYR A 209 -3.24 15.23 -4.90
C TYR A 209 -1.96 15.65 -4.16
N GLY A 210 -0.92 16.08 -4.82
CA GLY A 210 0.32 16.62 -4.25
C GLY A 210 1.55 15.77 -4.47
#